data_429850c937a077d02fb8f6ccb5556dd1
#
_entry.id   429850c937a077d02fb8f6ccb5556dd1
#
_cell.length_a   1.000
_cell.length_b   1.000
_cell.length_c   1.000
_cell.angle_alpha   90.00
_cell.angle_beta   90.00
_cell.angle_gamma   90.00
#
_symmetry.space_group_name_H-M   'P 1'
#
loop_
_entity.id
_entity.type
_entity.pdbx_description
1 polymer ?
#
loop_
_entity_poly.entity_id
_entity_poly.type
_entity_poly.pdbx_seq_one_letter_code
_entity_poly.pdbx_strand_id
1 'polypeptide(L)'
;IVNIELKSGVVSDEAICRQLLQNRYYLSVLGRTIHSYTYISSQNRLVRLTNHDHIAEADWDELCRALKRESPDYDGNIEELFRAELYLISPLREPERFLQKEYFLTAQQRDIERQILKGIRAKHSDYYWFSGLPGTGKTLLLYDLAMKLSVRQRVCMIHCGESGEDWRILHKRLRRIDFLSDRQLSLQAAKQTMTENVCTEEAFDTFLKPYSAILVDEAHLLSVEQLK
;
A
#
# COMPACT_ATOMS: atom_id res chain seq x y z
N ILE A 1 -22.15 -7.85 -4.01
CA ILE A 1 -21.51 -8.94 -3.23
C ILE A 1 -21.98 -8.85 -1.80
N VAL A 2 -22.48 -9.97 -1.24
CA VAL A 2 -22.79 -10.07 0.19
C VAL A 2 -21.72 -10.92 0.86
N ASN A 3 -20.98 -10.31 1.81
CA ASN A 3 -19.99 -10.96 2.64
C ASN A 3 -20.59 -11.19 4.03
N ILE A 4 -20.67 -12.44 4.47
CA ILE A 4 -21.22 -12.80 5.78
C ILE A 4 -20.14 -13.52 6.56
N GLU A 5 -19.78 -12.99 7.72
CA GLU A 5 -18.87 -13.62 8.66
C GLU A 5 -19.63 -14.24 9.83
N LEU A 6 -19.24 -15.44 10.22
CA LEU A 6 -19.87 -16.16 11.33
C LEU A 6 -18.90 -16.20 12.53
N LYS A 7 -19.40 -15.84 13.70
CA LYS A 7 -18.68 -15.92 14.98
C LYS A 7 -19.46 -16.78 15.94
N SER A 8 -18.80 -17.75 16.57
CA SER A 8 -19.41 -18.65 17.55
C SER A 8 -19.41 -18.04 18.96
N GLY A 9 -18.41 -17.25 19.30
CA GLY A 9 -18.22 -16.64 20.61
C GLY A 9 -18.39 -15.13 20.62
N VAL A 10 -18.33 -14.52 21.80
CA VAL A 10 -18.39 -13.08 22.00
C VAL A 10 -17.13 -12.43 21.44
N VAL A 11 -17.30 -11.43 20.58
CA VAL A 11 -16.23 -10.66 19.97
C VAL A 11 -16.54 -9.18 20.14
N SER A 12 -15.53 -8.34 20.39
CA SER A 12 -15.75 -6.90 20.53
C SER A 12 -16.14 -6.25 19.20
N ASP A 13 -16.93 -5.20 19.27
CA ASP A 13 -17.38 -4.44 18.10
C ASP A 13 -16.20 -3.87 17.28
N GLU A 14 -15.12 -3.48 17.96
CA GLU A 14 -13.90 -3.00 17.28
C GLU A 14 -13.22 -4.11 16.48
N ALA A 15 -13.20 -5.33 17.01
CA ALA A 15 -12.62 -6.48 16.31
C ALA A 15 -13.46 -6.87 15.09
N ILE A 16 -14.79 -6.87 15.24
CA ILE A 16 -15.73 -7.11 14.14
C ILE A 16 -15.58 -6.04 13.06
N CYS A 17 -15.58 -4.76 13.44
CA CYS A 17 -15.40 -3.65 12.52
C CYS A 17 -14.10 -3.78 11.72
N ARG A 18 -13.00 -4.05 12.41
CA ARG A 18 -11.68 -4.24 11.78
C ARG A 18 -11.71 -5.38 10.75
N GLN A 19 -12.31 -6.49 11.10
CA GLN A 19 -12.43 -7.66 10.22
C GLN A 19 -13.28 -7.35 8.98
N LEU A 20 -14.44 -6.74 9.16
CA LEU A 20 -15.32 -6.38 8.04
C LEU A 20 -14.70 -5.34 7.11
N LEU A 21 -13.97 -4.36 7.67
CA LEU A 21 -13.19 -3.39 6.88
C LEU A 21 -12.10 -4.08 6.06
N GLN A 22 -11.42 -5.05 6.66
CA GLN A 22 -10.41 -5.85 5.97
C GLN A 22 -11.03 -6.69 4.84
N ASN A 23 -12.13 -7.37 5.11
CA ASN A 23 -12.83 -8.15 4.09
C ASN A 23 -13.32 -7.26 2.94
N ARG A 24 -13.93 -6.10 3.26
CA ARG A 24 -14.37 -5.13 2.26
C ARG A 24 -13.20 -4.62 1.41
N TYR A 25 -12.04 -4.37 2.02
CA TYR A 25 -10.85 -3.97 1.28
C TYR A 25 -10.44 -5.02 0.24
N TYR A 26 -10.36 -6.30 0.63
CA TYR A 26 -9.99 -7.35 -0.31
C TYR A 26 -11.03 -7.62 -1.39
N LEU A 27 -12.31 -7.52 -1.04
CA LEU A 27 -13.40 -7.72 -1.99
C LEU A 27 -13.62 -6.54 -2.92
N SER A 28 -13.14 -5.33 -2.56
CA SER A 28 -13.33 -4.10 -3.35
C SER A 28 -12.72 -4.17 -4.75
N VAL A 29 -11.72 -5.02 -4.94
CA VAL A 29 -11.09 -5.28 -6.24
C VAL A 29 -12.06 -5.81 -7.28
N LEU A 30 -13.12 -6.48 -6.85
CA LEU A 30 -14.14 -7.02 -7.75
C LEU A 30 -14.99 -5.92 -8.39
N GLY A 31 -14.75 -4.64 -8.05
CA GLY A 31 -15.43 -3.48 -8.63
C GLY A 31 -16.94 -3.45 -8.40
N ARG A 32 -17.43 -4.21 -7.42
CA ARG A 32 -18.86 -4.34 -7.11
C ARG A 32 -19.16 -3.78 -5.71
N THR A 33 -20.41 -3.38 -5.49
CA THR A 33 -20.88 -3.01 -4.16
C THR A 33 -20.77 -4.19 -3.20
N ILE A 34 -20.21 -3.95 -2.00
CA ILE A 34 -20.00 -4.98 -0.99
C ILE A 34 -20.84 -4.66 0.23
N HIS A 35 -21.73 -5.57 0.57
CA HIS A 35 -22.52 -5.55 1.80
C HIS A 35 -21.88 -6.53 2.79
N SER A 36 -21.35 -6.01 3.89
CA SER A 36 -20.61 -6.83 4.86
C SER A 36 -21.38 -6.97 6.16
N TYR A 37 -21.60 -8.19 6.58
CA TYR A 37 -22.33 -8.58 7.79
C TYR A 37 -21.49 -9.51 8.66
N THR A 38 -21.75 -9.49 9.96
CA THR A 38 -21.29 -10.51 10.92
C THR A 38 -22.45 -11.00 11.74
N TYR A 39 -22.62 -12.32 11.81
CA TYR A 39 -23.55 -12.95 12.72
C TYR A 39 -22.81 -13.60 13.88
N ILE A 40 -23.21 -13.27 15.11
CA ILE A 40 -22.63 -13.77 16.36
C ILE A 40 -23.64 -14.74 16.98
N SER A 41 -23.39 -16.04 16.83
CA SER A 41 -24.37 -17.07 17.21
C SER A 41 -24.63 -17.12 18.72
N SER A 42 -23.58 -16.90 19.55
CA SER A 42 -23.74 -16.88 21.02
C SER A 42 -24.63 -15.76 21.54
N GLN A 43 -24.83 -14.71 20.76
CA GLN A 43 -25.65 -13.55 21.13
C GLN A 43 -26.92 -13.42 20.27
N ASN A 44 -27.10 -14.28 19.28
CA ASN A 44 -28.11 -14.14 18.23
C ASN A 44 -28.15 -12.73 17.64
N ARG A 45 -26.98 -12.18 17.42
CA ARG A 45 -26.78 -10.78 17.02
C ARG A 45 -26.28 -10.71 15.59
N LEU A 46 -26.95 -9.93 14.75
CA LEU A 46 -26.54 -9.62 13.39
C LEU A 46 -26.12 -8.15 13.31
N VAL A 47 -24.95 -7.90 12.80
CA VAL A 47 -24.41 -6.54 12.60
C VAL A 47 -23.95 -6.35 11.17
N ARG A 48 -23.95 -5.12 10.69
CA ARG A 48 -23.45 -4.75 9.38
C ARG A 48 -22.42 -3.63 9.44
N LEU A 49 -21.55 -3.58 8.46
CA LEU A 49 -20.64 -2.47 8.25
C LEU A 49 -21.37 -1.36 7.47
N THR A 50 -21.40 -0.16 8.00
CA THR A 50 -21.98 1.03 7.35
C THR A 50 -21.02 1.64 6.33
N ASN A 51 -21.50 2.57 5.51
CA ASN A 51 -20.69 3.33 4.57
C ASN A 51 -19.70 4.29 5.27
N HIS A 52 -19.91 4.58 6.55
CA HIS A 52 -19.05 5.44 7.35
C HIS A 52 -18.05 4.65 8.20
N ASP A 53 -17.79 3.39 7.86
CA ASP A 53 -16.81 2.54 8.52
C ASP A 53 -17.13 2.22 10.00
N HIS A 54 -18.42 2.20 10.35
CA HIS A 54 -18.90 1.83 11.67
C HIS A 54 -19.78 0.59 11.59
N ILE A 55 -19.90 -0.11 12.71
CA ILE A 55 -20.84 -1.21 12.88
C ILE A 55 -22.20 -0.64 13.28
N ALA A 56 -23.25 -1.20 12.71
CA ALA A 56 -24.63 -0.98 13.11
C ALA A 56 -25.36 -2.31 13.24
N GLU A 57 -26.35 -2.38 14.11
CA GLU A 57 -27.28 -3.51 14.18
C GLU A 57 -27.98 -3.67 12.83
N ALA A 58 -28.21 -4.91 12.44
CA ALA A 58 -28.94 -5.29 11.24
C ALA A 58 -30.02 -6.31 11.57
N ASP A 59 -31.10 -6.29 10.82
CA ASP A 59 -32.12 -7.34 10.91
C ASP A 59 -32.01 -8.34 9.76
N TRP A 60 -32.67 -9.48 9.94
CA TRP A 60 -32.67 -10.55 8.95
C TRP A 60 -33.37 -10.17 7.66
N ASP A 61 -34.38 -9.29 7.73
CA ASP A 61 -35.10 -8.82 6.54
C ASP A 61 -34.17 -7.92 5.69
N GLU A 62 -33.33 -7.12 6.32
CA GLU A 62 -32.32 -6.32 5.64
C GLU A 62 -31.30 -7.21 4.91
N LEU A 63 -30.78 -8.23 5.58
CA LEU A 63 -29.86 -9.21 4.98
C LEU A 63 -30.53 -9.96 3.83
N CYS A 64 -31.76 -10.43 4.02
CA CYS A 64 -32.51 -11.11 2.96
C CYS A 64 -32.76 -10.22 1.74
N ARG A 65 -33.05 -8.95 1.95
CA ARG A 65 -33.18 -7.98 0.85
C ARG A 65 -31.87 -7.76 0.11
N ALA A 66 -30.75 -7.67 0.84
CA ALA A 66 -29.42 -7.56 0.24
C ALA A 66 -29.09 -8.80 -0.59
N LEU A 67 -29.34 -9.99 -0.07
CA LEU A 67 -29.12 -11.25 -0.79
C LEU A 67 -29.97 -11.32 -2.06
N LYS A 68 -31.26 -11.03 -1.99
CA LYS A 68 -32.15 -11.06 -3.17
C LYS A 68 -31.75 -10.06 -4.25
N ARG A 69 -31.25 -8.89 -3.86
CA ARG A 69 -30.82 -7.85 -4.81
C ARG A 69 -29.49 -8.18 -5.49
N GLU A 70 -28.57 -8.80 -4.75
CA GLU A 70 -27.23 -9.12 -5.20
C GLU A 70 -27.09 -10.54 -5.77
N SER A 71 -28.18 -11.30 -5.86
CA SER A 71 -28.22 -12.68 -6.35
C SER A 71 -28.86 -12.81 -7.74
N PRO A 72 -28.32 -12.20 -8.80
CA PRO A 72 -28.47 -12.78 -10.10
C PRO A 72 -27.65 -14.09 -10.14
N ASP A 73 -28.11 -15.07 -10.85
CA ASP A 73 -27.39 -16.33 -11.04
C ASP A 73 -25.99 -16.01 -11.62
N TYR A 74 -24.98 -16.18 -10.76
CA TYR A 74 -23.59 -16.08 -11.20
C TYR A 74 -23.17 -17.44 -11.75
N ASP A 75 -23.12 -17.55 -13.06
CA ASP A 75 -22.73 -18.75 -13.80
C ASP A 75 -21.23 -18.83 -14.12
N GLY A 76 -20.45 -17.82 -13.70
CA GLY A 76 -19.01 -17.77 -13.90
C GLY A 76 -18.22 -18.61 -12.89
N ASN A 77 -16.98 -18.92 -13.24
CA ASN A 77 -16.07 -19.61 -12.34
C ASN A 77 -15.61 -18.66 -11.22
N ILE A 78 -15.99 -18.96 -9.96
CA ILE A 78 -15.60 -18.15 -8.79
C ILE A 78 -14.08 -18.08 -8.62
N GLU A 79 -13.35 -19.14 -8.95
CA GLU A 79 -11.88 -19.15 -8.86
C GLU A 79 -11.25 -18.12 -9.80
N GLU A 80 -11.86 -17.82 -10.92
CA GLU A 80 -11.38 -16.79 -11.86
C GLU A 80 -11.49 -15.37 -11.29
N LEU A 81 -12.42 -15.13 -10.37
CA LEU A 81 -12.55 -13.83 -9.70
C LEU A 81 -11.40 -13.55 -8.72
N PHE A 82 -10.76 -14.59 -8.22
CA PHE A 82 -9.75 -14.49 -7.15
C PHE A 82 -8.35 -14.92 -7.61
N ARG A 83 -8.05 -14.82 -8.90
CA ARG A 83 -6.70 -15.09 -9.40
C ARG A 83 -5.68 -14.13 -8.80
N ALA A 84 -4.70 -14.69 -8.12
CA ALA A 84 -3.63 -13.90 -7.49
C ALA A 84 -2.88 -13.01 -8.51
N GLU A 85 -2.74 -13.48 -9.76
CA GLU A 85 -2.07 -12.76 -10.85
C GLU A 85 -2.76 -11.44 -11.20
N LEU A 86 -4.06 -11.32 -10.94
CA LEU A 86 -4.80 -10.08 -11.18
C LEU A 86 -4.43 -8.97 -10.18
N TYR A 87 -3.81 -9.32 -9.06
CA TYR A 87 -3.53 -8.42 -7.93
C TYR A 87 -2.05 -8.31 -7.59
N LEU A 88 -1.23 -9.22 -8.08
CA LEU A 88 0.22 -9.15 -7.97
C LEU A 88 0.76 -8.25 -9.08
N ILE A 89 0.91 -6.98 -8.78
CA ILE A 89 1.46 -6.01 -9.72
C ILE A 89 2.85 -5.56 -9.29
N SER A 90 3.64 -5.17 -10.29
CA SER A 90 4.89 -4.45 -10.08
C SER A 90 4.69 -2.99 -10.43
N PRO A 91 4.92 -2.03 -9.52
CA PRO A 91 4.80 -0.60 -9.83
C PRO A 91 5.62 -0.17 -11.05
N LEU A 92 6.73 -0.85 -11.28
CA LEU A 92 7.68 -0.54 -12.34
C LEU A 92 7.30 -1.15 -13.69
N ARG A 93 6.70 -2.36 -13.68
CA ARG A 93 6.26 -3.03 -14.91
C ARG A 93 4.85 -2.65 -15.34
N GLU A 94 3.97 -2.37 -14.36
CA GLU A 94 2.56 -2.06 -14.57
C GLU A 94 2.17 -0.74 -13.88
N PRO A 95 2.86 0.38 -14.25
CA PRO A 95 2.71 1.65 -13.54
C PRO A 95 1.28 2.22 -13.60
N GLU A 96 0.54 1.96 -14.67
CA GLU A 96 -0.84 2.44 -14.80
C GLU A 96 -1.78 1.73 -13.82
N ARG A 97 -1.67 0.41 -13.71
CA ARG A 97 -2.45 -0.37 -12.73
C ARG A 97 -2.10 0.03 -11.29
N PHE A 98 -0.80 0.28 -11.03
CA PHE A 98 -0.37 0.79 -9.74
C PHE A 98 -0.99 2.15 -9.41
N LEU A 99 -1.00 3.09 -10.36
CA LEU A 99 -1.61 4.41 -10.18
C LEU A 99 -3.13 4.35 -10.01
N GLN A 100 -3.79 3.37 -10.61
CA GLN A 100 -5.22 3.09 -10.45
C GLN A 100 -5.53 2.35 -9.14
N LYS A 101 -4.50 1.97 -8.37
CA LYS A 101 -4.61 1.19 -7.13
C LYS A 101 -5.23 -0.19 -7.31
N GLU A 102 -4.97 -0.82 -8.44
CA GLU A 102 -5.40 -2.19 -8.74
C GLU A 102 -4.49 -3.23 -8.09
N TYR A 103 -4.20 -3.08 -6.82
CA TYR A 103 -3.35 -3.99 -6.04
C TYR A 103 -3.79 -4.05 -4.59
N PHE A 104 -3.29 -5.06 -3.89
CA PHE A 104 -3.49 -5.22 -2.45
C PHE A 104 -2.18 -5.21 -1.68
N LEU A 105 -2.24 -4.58 -0.52
CA LEU A 105 -1.27 -4.80 0.54
C LEU A 105 -1.82 -5.86 1.49
N THR A 106 -0.99 -6.83 1.86
CA THR A 106 -1.33 -7.81 2.89
C THR A 106 -1.61 -7.13 4.23
N ALA A 107 -2.24 -7.83 5.18
CA ALA A 107 -2.48 -7.29 6.51
C ALA A 107 -1.17 -6.83 7.17
N GLN A 108 -0.11 -7.62 7.06
CA GLN A 108 1.22 -7.29 7.58
C GLN A 108 1.81 -6.03 6.92
N GLN A 109 1.74 -5.93 5.59
CA GLN A 109 2.22 -4.74 4.87
C GLN A 109 1.46 -3.47 5.28
N ARG A 110 0.14 -3.57 5.46
CA ARG A 110 -0.69 -2.45 5.94
C ARG A 110 -0.36 -2.03 7.36
N ASP A 111 -0.01 -2.97 8.23
CA ASP A 111 0.40 -2.65 9.60
C ASP A 111 1.77 -1.96 9.62
N ILE A 112 2.73 -2.41 8.83
CA ILE A 112 4.02 -1.74 8.62
C ILE A 112 3.78 -0.31 8.09
N GLU A 113 2.98 -0.16 7.06
CA GLU A 113 2.63 1.13 6.50
C GLU A 113 2.05 2.09 7.54
N ARG A 114 1.07 1.63 8.33
CA ARG A 114 0.45 2.45 9.38
C ARG A 114 1.45 2.90 10.44
N GLN A 115 2.35 1.99 10.84
CA GLN A 115 3.39 2.31 11.83
C GLN A 115 4.32 3.41 11.30
N ILE A 116 4.81 3.28 10.07
CA ILE A 116 5.68 4.26 9.43
C ILE A 116 4.96 5.61 9.30
N LEU A 117 3.76 5.64 8.75
CA LEU A 117 2.99 6.88 8.57
C LEU A 117 2.64 7.54 9.91
N LYS A 118 2.40 6.76 10.98
CA LYS A 118 2.17 7.27 12.33
C LYS A 118 3.44 7.91 12.90
N GLY A 119 4.59 7.26 12.78
CA GLY A 119 5.88 7.79 13.22
C GLY A 119 6.23 9.11 12.54
N ILE A 120 6.11 9.17 11.22
CA ILE A 120 6.36 10.39 10.44
C ILE A 120 5.43 11.53 10.86
N ARG A 121 4.14 11.27 11.11
CA ARG A 121 3.18 12.28 11.59
C ARG A 121 3.52 12.79 13.01
N ALA A 122 4.06 11.95 13.85
CA ALA A 122 4.52 12.32 15.19
C ALA A 122 5.83 13.12 15.19
N LYS A 123 6.39 13.42 14.00
CA LYS A 123 7.66 14.11 13.79
C LYS A 123 8.86 13.40 14.46
N HIS A 124 8.78 12.10 14.59
CA HIS A 124 9.96 11.32 14.89
C HIS A 124 10.78 11.20 13.61
N SER A 125 12.01 11.68 13.62
CA SER A 125 12.97 11.41 12.56
C SER A 125 13.54 10.02 12.80
N ASP A 126 12.87 9.00 12.28
CA ASP A 126 13.26 7.62 12.47
C ASP A 126 13.68 7.01 11.13
N TYR A 127 14.65 6.12 11.21
CA TYR A 127 14.98 5.23 10.10
C TYR A 127 14.11 3.98 10.19
N TYR A 128 13.46 3.64 9.09
CA TYR A 128 12.66 2.43 8.98
C TYR A 128 13.34 1.45 8.05
N TRP A 129 13.58 0.26 8.55
CA TRP A 129 14.14 -0.82 7.76
C TRP A 129 13.18 -2.00 7.76
N PHE A 130 12.84 -2.50 6.59
CA PHE A 130 12.10 -3.76 6.46
C PHE A 130 12.74 -4.66 5.43
N SER A 131 12.82 -5.94 5.74
CA SER A 131 13.38 -6.98 4.90
C SER A 131 12.37 -8.10 4.71
N GLY A 132 12.60 -8.94 3.72
CA GLY A 132 11.73 -10.08 3.44
C GLY A 132 12.22 -10.85 2.22
N LEU A 133 11.70 -12.04 2.03
CA LEU A 133 12.02 -12.88 0.88
C LEU A 133 11.67 -12.20 -0.45
N PRO A 134 12.30 -12.60 -1.57
CA PRO A 134 11.88 -12.17 -2.90
C PRO A 134 10.39 -12.45 -3.13
N GLY A 135 9.72 -11.57 -3.85
CA GLY A 135 8.30 -11.72 -4.17
C GLY A 135 7.31 -11.37 -3.04
N THR A 136 7.77 -10.93 -1.85
CA THR A 136 6.89 -10.55 -0.74
C THR A 136 6.26 -9.16 -0.88
N GLY A 137 6.48 -8.47 -2.00
CA GLY A 137 5.89 -7.17 -2.30
C GLY A 137 6.53 -5.98 -1.57
N LYS A 138 7.82 -6.07 -1.21
CA LYS A 138 8.58 -4.97 -0.59
C LYS A 138 8.56 -3.69 -1.44
N THR A 139 8.90 -3.82 -2.71
CA THR A 139 8.85 -2.73 -3.69
C THR A 139 7.46 -2.11 -3.78
N LEU A 140 6.41 -2.94 -3.86
CA LEU A 140 5.03 -2.45 -3.90
C LEU A 140 4.68 -1.63 -2.66
N LEU A 141 5.04 -2.12 -1.46
CA LEU A 141 4.81 -1.40 -0.21
C LEU A 141 5.57 -0.07 -0.18
N LEU A 142 6.83 -0.07 -0.64
CA LEU A 142 7.67 1.13 -0.65
C LEU A 142 7.11 2.21 -1.58
N TYR A 143 6.67 1.81 -2.78
CA TYR A 143 6.05 2.73 -3.75
C TYR A 143 4.68 3.23 -3.28
N ASP A 144 3.89 2.41 -2.60
CA ASP A 144 2.61 2.85 -2.01
C ASP A 144 2.85 3.88 -0.88
N LEU A 145 3.87 3.66 -0.03
CA LEU A 145 4.31 4.63 0.96
C LEU A 145 4.76 5.94 0.32
N ALA A 146 5.60 5.87 -0.73
CA ALA A 146 6.05 7.06 -1.47
C ALA A 146 4.86 7.86 -2.01
N MET A 147 3.89 7.19 -2.63
CA MET A 147 2.68 7.82 -3.15
C MET A 147 1.86 8.50 -2.05
N LYS A 148 1.68 7.87 -0.89
CA LYS A 148 0.93 8.44 0.25
C LYS A 148 1.65 9.64 0.88
N LEU A 149 2.97 9.56 1.02
CA LEU A 149 3.79 10.65 1.55
C LEU A 149 3.80 11.85 0.60
N SER A 150 3.87 11.60 -0.72
CA SER A 150 3.94 12.65 -1.73
C SER A 150 2.70 13.55 -1.80
N VAL A 151 1.58 13.15 -1.19
CA VAL A 151 0.38 14.02 -1.12
C VAL A 151 0.68 15.34 -0.41
N ARG A 152 1.58 15.34 0.58
CA ARG A 152 1.85 16.50 1.44
C ARG A 152 3.27 17.03 1.38
N GLN A 153 4.23 16.24 0.88
CA GLN A 153 5.65 16.55 0.96
C GLN A 153 6.41 16.06 -0.28
N ARG A 154 7.62 16.57 -0.49
CA ARG A 154 8.51 16.07 -1.54
C ARG A 154 9.18 14.78 -1.06
N VAL A 155 9.22 13.79 -1.94
CA VAL A 155 9.76 12.46 -1.67
C VAL A 155 10.85 12.17 -2.70
N CYS A 156 11.97 11.64 -2.25
CA CYS A 156 12.98 11.03 -3.12
C CYS A 156 12.82 9.51 -3.06
N MET A 157 12.69 8.89 -4.22
CA MET A 157 12.62 7.44 -4.36
C MET A 157 13.84 6.96 -5.11
N ILE A 158 14.70 6.21 -4.43
CA ILE A 158 15.95 5.68 -4.97
C ILE A 158 15.76 4.18 -5.20
N HIS A 159 16.02 3.74 -6.42
CA HIS A 159 16.06 2.34 -6.77
C HIS A 159 17.49 1.93 -7.10
N CYS A 160 18.02 0.94 -6.37
CA CYS A 160 19.39 0.47 -6.53
C CYS A 160 19.45 -0.75 -7.44
N GLY A 161 20.51 -0.82 -8.25
CA GLY A 161 20.74 -1.92 -9.19
C GLY A 161 20.35 -1.59 -10.63
N GLU A 162 20.41 -2.58 -11.49
CA GLU A 162 20.05 -2.42 -12.91
C GLU A 162 18.53 -2.23 -13.05
N SER A 163 18.13 -1.01 -13.21
CA SER A 163 16.76 -0.69 -13.60
C SER A 163 16.72 -0.40 -15.10
N GLY A 164 16.31 -1.38 -15.88
CA GLY A 164 15.87 -1.15 -17.25
C GLY A 164 14.50 -0.49 -17.31
N GLU A 165 14.05 0.13 -16.24
CA GLU A 165 12.68 0.47 -16.01
C GLU A 165 12.40 1.93 -16.25
N ASP A 166 11.28 2.17 -16.89
CA ASP A 166 10.88 3.49 -17.32
C ASP A 166 9.96 4.15 -16.29
N TRP A 167 10.50 5.01 -15.45
CA TRP A 167 9.72 5.79 -14.50
C TRP A 167 8.92 6.94 -15.10
N ARG A 168 8.97 7.16 -16.42
CA ARG A 168 8.31 8.29 -17.08
C ARG A 168 6.83 8.38 -16.76
N ILE A 169 6.13 7.25 -16.72
CA ILE A 169 4.69 7.21 -16.43
C ILE A 169 4.43 7.61 -14.99
N LEU A 170 5.20 7.06 -14.03
CA LEU A 170 5.07 7.38 -12.61
C LEU A 170 5.42 8.84 -12.35
N HIS A 171 6.53 9.32 -12.89
CA HIS A 171 6.99 10.72 -12.71
C HIS A 171 5.99 11.74 -13.29
N LYS A 172 5.38 11.45 -14.41
CA LYS A 172 4.36 12.31 -15.02
C LYS A 172 3.13 12.51 -14.11
N ARG A 173 2.75 11.48 -13.37
CA ARG A 173 1.59 11.49 -12.47
C ARG A 173 1.93 11.88 -11.04
N LEU A 174 3.07 11.46 -10.55
CA LEU A 174 3.51 11.66 -9.16
C LEU A 174 4.59 12.76 -9.10
N ARG A 175 4.20 13.99 -9.42
CA ARG A 175 5.10 15.14 -9.59
C ARG A 175 5.88 15.54 -8.33
N ARG A 176 5.53 15.03 -7.15
CA ARG A 176 6.24 15.32 -5.90
C ARG A 176 7.17 14.19 -5.48
N ILE A 177 7.33 13.18 -6.35
CA ILE A 177 8.29 12.10 -6.17
C ILE A 177 9.35 12.23 -7.25
N ASP A 178 10.58 12.41 -6.84
CA ASP A 178 11.73 12.34 -7.72
C ASP A 178 12.26 10.89 -7.69
N PHE A 179 12.25 10.25 -8.84
CA PHE A 179 12.72 8.87 -9.01
C PHE A 179 14.14 8.90 -9.52
N LEU A 180 15.04 8.24 -8.81
CA LEU A 180 16.48 8.20 -9.11
C LEU A 180 16.99 6.76 -9.07
N SER A 181 17.94 6.46 -9.95
CA SER A 181 18.81 5.31 -9.74
C SER A 181 19.97 5.69 -8.82
N ASP A 182 20.64 4.67 -8.23
CA ASP A 182 21.88 4.84 -7.49
C ASP A 182 22.96 5.63 -8.28
N ARG A 183 23.08 5.35 -9.58
CA ARG A 183 23.98 6.07 -10.49
C ARG A 183 23.57 7.54 -10.68
N GLN A 184 22.29 7.81 -10.83
CA GLN A 184 21.79 9.17 -10.98
C GLN A 184 21.94 9.96 -9.68
N LEU A 185 21.75 9.32 -8.53
CA LEU A 185 22.00 9.93 -7.23
C LEU A 185 23.44 10.42 -7.13
N SER A 186 24.40 9.54 -7.41
CA SER A 186 25.84 9.87 -7.36
C SER A 186 26.21 11.00 -8.34
N LEU A 187 25.68 10.96 -9.56
CA LEU A 187 25.92 12.01 -10.56
C LEU A 187 25.32 13.37 -10.18
N GLN A 188 24.15 13.39 -9.57
CA GLN A 188 23.48 14.62 -9.17
C GLN A 188 24.13 15.23 -7.93
N ALA A 189 24.54 14.42 -6.97
CA ALA A 189 25.29 14.87 -5.82
C ALA A 189 26.64 15.48 -6.24
N ALA A 190 27.39 14.84 -7.13
CA ALA A 190 28.66 15.37 -7.66
C ALA A 190 28.51 16.70 -8.42
N LYS A 191 27.43 16.90 -9.17
CA LYS A 191 27.17 18.15 -9.88
C LYS A 191 26.92 19.34 -8.96
N GLN A 192 26.38 19.13 -7.76
CA GLN A 192 26.12 20.24 -6.83
C GLN A 192 27.36 20.74 -6.12
N THR A 193 28.39 19.93 -6.01
CA THR A 193 29.63 20.33 -5.30
C THR A 193 30.68 21.03 -6.15
N MET A 194 30.46 21.14 -7.47
CA MET A 194 31.44 21.72 -8.44
C MET A 194 32.87 21.14 -8.32
N THR A 195 33.03 20.05 -7.60
CA THR A 195 34.31 19.36 -7.43
C THR A 195 34.37 18.14 -8.33
N GLU A 196 35.48 17.98 -9.02
CA GLU A 196 35.73 16.90 -9.96
C GLU A 196 35.46 15.54 -9.32
N ASN A 197 34.37 14.87 -9.71
CA ASN A 197 34.07 13.43 -9.56
C ASN A 197 34.19 12.77 -8.18
N VAL A 198 34.24 13.51 -7.07
CA VAL A 198 34.25 12.94 -5.73
C VAL A 198 32.89 13.24 -5.06
N CYS A 199 32.03 12.23 -4.90
CA CYS A 199 30.84 12.32 -4.07
C CYS A 199 31.26 12.30 -2.60
N THR A 200 31.15 13.44 -1.91
CA THR A 200 31.35 13.54 -0.47
C THR A 200 30.02 13.40 0.26
N GLU A 201 30.04 13.01 1.55
CA GLU A 201 28.87 12.98 2.41
C GLU A 201 28.09 14.32 2.36
N GLU A 202 28.79 15.44 2.40
CA GLU A 202 28.21 16.80 2.32
C GLU A 202 27.44 17.04 1.01
N ALA A 203 27.88 16.41 -0.09
CA ALA A 203 27.22 16.51 -1.38
C ALA A 203 25.86 15.78 -1.38
N PHE A 204 25.80 14.60 -0.79
CA PHE A 204 24.56 13.85 -0.64
C PHE A 204 23.60 14.57 0.28
N ASP A 205 24.07 15.05 1.44
CA ASP A 205 23.26 15.80 2.39
C ASP A 205 22.64 17.05 1.75
N THR A 206 23.42 17.80 1.01
CA THR A 206 22.96 19.00 0.30
C THR A 206 21.92 18.65 -0.76
N PHE A 207 22.14 17.59 -1.52
CA PHE A 207 21.21 17.12 -2.55
C PHE A 207 19.90 16.62 -1.96
N LEU A 208 19.96 15.86 -0.84
CA LEU A 208 18.81 15.23 -0.23
C LEU A 208 18.01 16.17 0.69
N LYS A 209 18.58 17.28 1.12
CA LYS A 209 17.96 18.28 2.01
C LYS A 209 16.56 18.78 1.60
N PRO A 210 16.22 18.94 0.31
CA PRO A 210 14.88 19.38 -0.10
C PRO A 210 13.77 18.35 0.11
N TYR A 211 14.12 17.09 0.37
CA TYR A 211 13.17 16.01 0.52
C TYR A 211 12.81 15.79 1.99
N SER A 212 11.54 15.62 2.25
CA SER A 212 11.05 15.31 3.61
C SER A 212 11.04 13.81 3.91
N ALA A 213 11.15 13.00 2.89
CA ALA A 213 11.28 11.55 3.00
C ALA A 213 12.14 11.02 1.85
N ILE A 214 13.01 10.11 2.17
CA ILE A 214 13.87 9.39 1.24
C ILE A 214 13.54 7.90 1.41
N LEU A 215 13.18 7.26 0.30
CA LEU A 215 12.87 5.84 0.26
C LEU A 215 13.87 5.16 -0.66
N VAL A 216 14.42 4.04 -0.20
CA VAL A 216 15.44 3.30 -0.94
C VAL A 216 14.97 1.86 -1.14
N ASP A 217 14.81 1.47 -2.39
CA ASP A 217 14.53 0.08 -2.77
C ASP A 217 15.84 -0.64 -3.08
N GLU A 218 15.92 -1.91 -2.71
CA GLU A 218 17.10 -2.77 -2.85
C GLU A 218 18.37 -2.14 -2.21
N ALA A 219 18.21 -1.53 -1.03
CA ALA A 219 19.26 -0.80 -0.32
C ALA A 219 20.55 -1.60 -0.08
N HIS A 220 20.47 -2.94 -0.08
CA HIS A 220 21.65 -3.82 0.04
C HIS A 220 22.62 -3.71 -1.15
N LEU A 221 22.21 -3.09 -2.24
CA LEU A 221 23.06 -2.84 -3.42
C LEU A 221 23.79 -1.49 -3.37
N LEU A 222 23.46 -0.64 -2.38
CA LEU A 222 24.22 0.61 -2.17
C LEU A 222 25.66 0.33 -1.74
N SER A 223 26.58 1.15 -2.21
CA SER A 223 27.95 1.13 -1.70
C SER A 223 28.00 1.64 -0.25
N VAL A 224 29.06 1.28 0.48
CA VAL A 224 29.28 1.74 1.86
C VAL A 224 29.35 3.29 1.94
N GLU A 225 29.85 3.93 0.89
CA GLU A 225 29.93 5.38 0.78
C GLU A 225 28.58 6.06 0.59
N GLN A 226 27.61 5.35 0.02
CA GLN A 226 26.24 5.82 -0.20
C GLN A 226 25.31 5.54 0.99
N LEU A 227 25.74 4.66 1.92
CA LEU A 227 24.97 4.28 3.11
C LEU A 227 25.30 5.14 4.34
N LYS A 228 26.39 5.90 4.31
CA LYS A 228 26.80 6.82 5.37
C LYS A 228 26.13 8.17 5.18
#